data_2b8b43ea088a0c98b5887eb2485c4afc
#
_entry.id   2b8b43ea088a0c98b5887eb2485c4afc
#
_cell.length_a   1.000
_cell.length_b   1.000
_cell.length_c   1.000
_cell.angle_alpha   90.00
_cell.angle_beta   90.00
_cell.angle_gamma   90.00
#
_symmetry.space_group_name_H-M   'P 1'
#
loop_
_entity.id
_entity.type
_entity.pdbx_description
1 polymer ?
#
loop_
_entity_poly.entity_id
_entity_poly.type
_entity_poly.pdbx_seq_one_letter_code
_entity_poly.pdbx_strand_id
1 'polypeptide(L)'
;MFDLSACHVNRNADEDYEISWRTLEPGHRVSIYMSDDPEFFYRHQNPGIPLLTTCDTKALIANTDKSVRHYFYLQSEQGEGAILAERKLSLEGTPNFRDLGGYQAQCGRTLKWGKLYRSRKLSSLSEKDHQYVKRLGLTLVCDLRQVLEQELEPTFLGEDSNHNYVSLPVSPGSRGNFMENLHRGIIAVEDSS
;
A
#
# COMPACT_ATOMS: atom_id res chain seq x y z
N MET A 1 19.30 -12.22 3.59
CA MET A 1 18.47 -11.40 2.66
C MET A 1 17.01 -11.81 2.80
N PHE A 2 16.07 -10.84 2.84
CA PHE A 2 14.63 -11.12 2.86
C PHE A 2 14.13 -11.44 1.45
N ASP A 3 13.29 -12.46 1.34
CA ASP A 3 12.46 -12.66 0.16
C ASP A 3 11.21 -11.76 0.27
N LEU A 4 11.27 -10.59 -0.36
CA LEU A 4 10.20 -9.60 -0.28
C LEU A 4 8.86 -10.11 -0.85
N SER A 5 8.87 -11.06 -1.77
CA SER A 5 7.65 -11.66 -2.33
C SER A 5 6.89 -12.51 -1.31
N ALA A 6 7.60 -13.01 -0.29
CA ALA A 6 7.06 -13.84 0.78
C ALA A 6 6.94 -13.08 2.12
N CYS A 7 7.07 -11.74 2.09
CA CYS A 7 6.90 -10.89 3.27
C CYS A 7 5.52 -10.22 3.22
N HIS A 8 4.71 -10.42 4.25
CA HIS A 8 3.34 -9.93 4.30
C HIS A 8 3.02 -9.29 5.65
N VAL A 9 2.18 -8.26 5.60
CA VAL A 9 1.52 -7.67 6.76
C VAL A 9 0.02 -7.72 6.50
N ASN A 10 -0.71 -8.39 7.37
CA ASN A 10 -2.17 -8.50 7.32
C ASN A 10 -2.75 -8.12 8.69
N ARG A 11 -4.06 -7.92 8.76
CA ARG A 11 -4.78 -7.81 10.02
C ARG A 11 -5.57 -9.09 10.29
N ASN A 12 -5.58 -9.52 11.54
CA ASN A 12 -6.44 -10.60 12.01
C ASN A 12 -7.86 -10.09 12.34
N ALA A 13 -8.70 -10.94 12.93
CA ALA A 13 -10.07 -10.59 13.30
C ALA A 13 -10.15 -9.50 14.39
N ASP A 14 -9.14 -9.39 15.24
CA ASP A 14 -9.01 -8.37 16.30
C ASP A 14 -8.39 -7.06 15.78
N GLU A 15 -8.07 -7.02 14.49
CA GLU A 15 -7.35 -5.94 13.79
C GLU A 15 -5.89 -5.78 14.24
N ASP A 16 -5.30 -6.77 14.91
CA ASP A 16 -3.88 -6.82 15.18
C ASP A 16 -3.08 -7.19 13.94
N TYR A 17 -1.80 -6.80 13.90
CA TYR A 17 -0.95 -7.06 12.76
C TYR A 17 -0.32 -8.44 12.83
N GLU A 18 -0.62 -9.27 11.86
CA GLU A 18 0.09 -10.52 11.57
C GLU A 18 1.18 -10.23 10.52
N ILE A 19 2.44 -10.29 10.94
CA ILE A 19 3.59 -10.09 10.09
C ILE A 19 4.22 -11.44 9.82
N SER A 20 4.42 -11.78 8.55
CA SER A 20 5.14 -12.99 8.14
C SER A 20 6.24 -12.63 7.14
N TRP A 21 7.35 -13.34 7.21
CA TRP A 21 8.49 -13.13 6.34
C TRP A 21 9.22 -14.43 6.04
N ARG A 22 10.02 -14.40 4.99
CA ARG A 22 10.97 -15.44 4.66
C ARG A 22 12.36 -14.82 4.56
N THR A 23 13.32 -15.42 5.23
CA THR A 23 14.74 -15.19 5.02
C THR A 23 15.30 -16.28 4.11
N LEU A 24 16.28 -15.95 3.28
CA LEU A 24 16.94 -16.96 2.43
C LEU A 24 17.75 -17.96 3.25
N GLU A 25 18.13 -17.60 4.48
CA GLU A 25 18.85 -18.46 5.43
C GLU A 25 18.00 -18.61 6.69
N PRO A 26 17.61 -19.80 7.11
CA PRO A 26 16.79 -20.03 8.29
C PRO A 26 17.60 -19.84 9.60
N GLY A 27 16.89 -19.50 10.69
CA GLY A 27 17.47 -19.46 12.05
C GLY A 27 18.13 -18.13 12.44
N HIS A 28 18.11 -17.11 11.58
CA HIS A 28 18.62 -15.78 11.95
C HIS A 28 17.60 -14.99 12.74
N ARG A 29 18.11 -14.20 13.69
CA ARG A 29 17.27 -13.23 14.42
C ARG A 29 16.82 -12.11 13.50
N VAL A 30 15.56 -11.73 13.66
CA VAL A 30 14.94 -10.59 13.01
C VAL A 30 14.41 -9.65 14.07
N SER A 31 14.82 -8.40 14.00
CA SER A 31 14.30 -7.29 14.81
C SER A 31 13.21 -6.56 14.03
N ILE A 32 12.09 -6.30 14.69
CA ILE A 32 10.93 -5.64 14.12
C ILE A 32 10.77 -4.27 14.78
N TYR A 33 10.68 -3.24 13.95
CA TYR A 33 10.44 -1.86 14.35
C TYR A 33 9.11 -1.40 13.76
N MET A 34 8.46 -0.42 14.38
CA MET A 34 7.17 0.12 13.96
C MET A 34 7.20 1.64 13.96
N SER A 35 6.55 2.26 12.98
CA SER A 35 6.34 3.70 12.88
C SER A 35 4.99 3.99 12.22
N ASP A 36 4.37 5.12 12.53
CA ASP A 36 3.20 5.69 11.84
C ASP A 36 3.59 6.63 10.70
N ASP A 37 4.86 7.09 10.66
CA ASP A 37 5.40 7.88 9.55
C ASP A 37 5.91 6.96 8.43
N PRO A 38 5.31 7.01 7.20
CA PRO A 38 5.76 6.21 6.06
C PRO A 38 7.19 6.53 5.62
N GLU A 39 7.70 7.72 5.95
CA GLU A 39 9.05 8.15 5.57
C GLU A 39 10.11 7.83 6.62
N PHE A 40 9.71 7.45 7.84
CA PHE A 40 10.64 7.27 8.96
C PHE A 40 11.82 6.37 8.61
N PHE A 41 11.53 5.16 8.14
CA PHE A 41 12.58 4.17 7.83
C PHE A 41 13.37 4.47 6.55
N TYR A 42 12.91 5.41 5.72
CA TYR A 42 13.66 5.88 4.54
C TYR A 42 14.63 7.01 4.89
N ARG A 43 14.35 7.77 5.97
CA ARG A 43 15.15 8.94 6.39
C ARG A 43 16.17 8.62 7.46
N HIS A 44 15.90 7.62 8.29
CA HIS A 44 16.72 7.32 9.45
C HIS A 44 17.46 6.00 9.27
N GLN A 45 18.81 6.05 9.42
CA GLN A 45 19.65 4.84 9.37
C GLN A 45 19.50 4.00 10.65
N ASN A 46 19.19 4.63 11.78
CA ASN A 46 18.92 3.94 13.04
C ASN A 46 17.42 3.90 13.29
N PRO A 47 16.79 2.72 13.24
CA PRO A 47 15.36 2.55 13.46
C PRO A 47 14.95 2.65 14.94
N GLY A 48 15.91 2.83 15.88
CA GLY A 48 15.63 2.97 17.31
C GLY A 48 15.63 1.64 18.07
N ILE A 49 14.71 1.50 19.02
CA ILE A 49 14.56 0.29 19.82
C ILE A 49 13.60 -0.66 19.10
N PRO A 50 13.95 -1.93 18.91
CA PRO A 50 13.04 -2.88 18.29
C PRO A 50 11.84 -3.17 19.20
N LEU A 51 10.65 -3.26 18.57
CA LEU A 51 9.43 -3.67 19.24
C LEU A 51 9.49 -5.15 19.66
N LEU A 52 10.10 -5.97 18.82
CA LEU A 52 10.28 -7.41 19.02
C LEU A 52 11.56 -7.86 18.32
N THR A 53 12.27 -8.83 18.93
CA THR A 53 13.34 -9.58 18.27
C THR A 53 13.05 -11.08 18.41
N THR A 54 13.02 -11.81 17.30
CA THR A 54 12.65 -13.23 17.28
C THR A 54 13.45 -14.01 16.23
N CYS A 55 13.52 -15.33 16.41
CA CYS A 55 14.01 -16.28 15.40
C CYS A 55 12.88 -16.93 14.61
N ASP A 56 11.63 -16.62 14.93
CA ASP A 56 10.46 -17.09 14.19
C ASP A 56 10.37 -16.40 12.81
N THR A 57 9.52 -16.91 11.96
CA THR A 57 9.23 -16.35 10.63
C THR A 57 7.91 -15.60 10.59
N LYS A 58 7.30 -15.37 11.76
CA LYS A 58 6.06 -14.60 11.91
C LYS A 58 5.97 -13.98 13.31
N ALA A 59 5.24 -12.88 13.39
CA ALA A 59 4.96 -12.18 14.63
C ALA A 59 3.52 -11.65 14.63
N LEU A 60 2.94 -11.58 15.83
CA LEU A 60 1.68 -10.90 16.10
C LEU A 60 2.00 -9.63 16.88
N ILE A 61 1.59 -8.48 16.36
CA ILE A 61 1.80 -7.17 16.96
C ILE A 61 0.44 -6.55 17.26
N ALA A 62 0.18 -6.27 18.53
CA ALA A 62 -1.06 -5.64 18.97
C ALA A 62 -1.20 -4.25 18.33
N ASN A 63 -2.36 -3.99 17.73
CA ASN A 63 -2.71 -2.70 17.15
C ASN A 63 -3.50 -1.87 18.16
N THR A 64 -2.80 -1.08 18.95
CA THR A 64 -3.38 -0.26 20.01
C THR A 64 -4.15 0.96 19.52
N ASP A 65 -3.85 1.46 18.30
CA ASP A 65 -4.59 2.54 17.64
C ASP A 65 -5.00 2.13 16.22
N LYS A 66 -6.23 1.65 16.09
CA LYS A 66 -6.82 1.21 14.82
C LYS A 66 -7.10 2.35 13.84
N SER A 67 -7.02 3.59 14.28
CA SER A 67 -7.23 4.78 13.47
C SER A 67 -5.97 5.22 12.71
N VAL A 68 -4.81 4.66 13.08
CA VAL A 68 -3.51 4.98 12.49
C VAL A 68 -3.00 3.78 11.71
N ARG A 69 -2.39 4.06 10.57
CA ARG A 69 -1.68 3.06 9.79
C ARG A 69 -0.26 2.94 10.27
N HIS A 70 0.23 1.71 10.44
CA HIS A 70 1.61 1.45 10.83
C HIS A 70 2.43 0.85 9.68
N TYR A 71 3.71 1.15 9.71
CA TYR A 71 4.75 0.64 8.83
C TYR A 71 5.77 -0.11 9.68
N PHE A 72 6.29 -1.20 9.16
CA PHE A 72 7.22 -2.08 9.87
C PHE A 72 8.54 -2.14 9.13
N TYR A 73 9.62 -2.10 9.87
CA TYR A 73 10.94 -2.38 9.35
C TYR A 73 11.46 -3.66 10.01
N LEU A 74 11.76 -4.65 9.20
CA LEU A 74 12.35 -5.90 9.61
C LEU A 74 13.83 -5.83 9.32
N GLN A 75 14.67 -6.07 10.30
CA GLN A 75 16.11 -6.05 10.16
C GLN A 75 16.72 -7.38 10.60
N SER A 76 17.56 -7.99 9.75
CA SER A 76 18.34 -9.17 10.08
C SER A 76 19.56 -8.81 10.93
N GLU A 77 20.18 -9.80 11.57
CA GLU A 77 21.46 -9.61 12.30
C GLU A 77 22.60 -9.11 11.40
N GLN A 78 22.54 -9.37 10.09
CA GLN A 78 23.52 -8.90 9.11
C GLN A 78 23.29 -7.43 8.69
N GLY A 79 22.26 -6.76 9.26
CA GLY A 79 21.92 -5.38 8.95
C GLY A 79 21.06 -5.19 7.69
N GLU A 80 20.73 -6.25 6.99
CA GLU A 80 19.79 -6.19 5.85
C GLU A 80 18.36 -5.93 6.37
N GLY A 81 17.60 -5.12 5.65
CA GLY A 81 16.28 -4.76 6.09
C GLY A 81 15.22 -4.72 5.00
N ALA A 82 13.96 -4.84 5.42
CA ALA A 82 12.79 -4.75 4.57
C ALA A 82 11.73 -3.86 5.23
N ILE A 83 11.22 -2.88 4.49
CA ILE A 83 10.07 -2.08 4.94
C ILE A 83 8.80 -2.73 4.43
N LEU A 84 7.87 -3.01 5.32
CA LEU A 84 6.60 -3.67 5.07
C LEU A 84 5.44 -2.83 5.61
N ALA A 85 4.28 -2.94 4.99
CA ALA A 85 3.04 -2.40 5.53
C ALA A 85 1.85 -3.24 5.04
N GLU A 86 0.71 -3.06 5.67
CA GLU A 86 -0.54 -3.63 5.19
C GLU A 86 -0.86 -3.09 3.79
N ARG A 87 -1.04 -4.00 2.84
CA ARG A 87 -1.32 -3.63 1.45
C ARG A 87 -2.77 -3.22 1.24
N LYS A 88 -3.71 -4.02 1.75
CA LYS A 88 -5.13 -3.77 1.62
C LYS A 88 -5.63 -3.00 2.84
N LEU A 89 -6.00 -1.75 2.66
CA LEU A 89 -6.60 -0.95 3.71
C LEU A 89 -8.11 -1.17 3.73
N SER A 90 -8.64 -1.55 4.90
CA SER A 90 -10.05 -1.89 5.06
C SER A 90 -10.86 -0.61 5.27
N LEU A 91 -11.44 -0.07 4.19
CA LEU A 91 -12.38 1.03 4.21
C LEU A 91 -13.80 0.47 4.01
N GLU A 92 -14.78 1.08 4.70
CA GLU A 92 -16.18 0.64 4.69
C GLU A 92 -16.85 0.97 3.35
N GLY A 93 -16.62 2.17 2.84
CA GLY A 93 -17.28 2.70 1.64
C GLY A 93 -16.58 2.37 0.32
N THR A 94 -15.36 1.85 0.34
CA THR A 94 -14.66 1.44 -0.88
C THR A 94 -13.88 0.15 -0.68
N PRO A 95 -14.33 -0.96 -1.25
CA PRO A 95 -13.55 -2.18 -1.24
C PRO A 95 -12.31 -2.02 -2.13
N ASN A 96 -11.24 -2.75 -1.80
CA ASN A 96 -10.05 -2.81 -2.63
C ASN A 96 -9.19 -1.52 -2.65
N PHE A 97 -9.21 -0.75 -1.58
CA PHE A 97 -8.23 0.33 -1.38
C PHE A 97 -6.87 -0.29 -1.03
N ARG A 98 -5.86 -0.05 -1.85
CA ARG A 98 -4.56 -0.72 -1.73
C ARG A 98 -3.41 0.25 -1.91
N ASP A 99 -2.37 0.08 -1.09
CA ASP A 99 -1.07 0.69 -1.29
C ASP A 99 -0.25 -0.13 -2.32
N LEU A 100 0.38 0.55 -3.24
CA LEU A 100 1.26 -0.04 -4.25
C LEU A 100 2.74 -0.03 -3.82
N GLY A 101 3.04 0.31 -2.57
CA GLY A 101 4.38 0.20 -2.01
C GLY A 101 4.90 -1.23 -1.97
N GLY A 102 6.21 -1.38 -1.89
CA GLY A 102 6.88 -2.68 -1.80
C GLY A 102 7.05 -3.44 -3.12
N TYR A 103 6.40 -3.01 -4.22
CA TYR A 103 6.64 -3.63 -5.52
C TYR A 103 8.00 -3.22 -6.08
N GLN A 104 8.71 -4.20 -6.61
CA GLN A 104 9.97 -3.95 -7.31
C GLN A 104 9.71 -3.48 -8.74
N ALA A 105 10.41 -2.43 -9.15
CA ALA A 105 10.43 -1.96 -10.52
C ALA A 105 11.53 -2.70 -11.31
N GLN A 106 11.42 -2.74 -12.63
CA GLN A 106 12.43 -3.37 -13.52
C GLN A 106 13.86 -2.85 -13.30
N CYS A 107 14.01 -1.61 -12.84
CA CYS A 107 15.31 -1.02 -12.51
C CYS A 107 15.86 -1.45 -11.15
N GLY A 108 15.27 -2.44 -10.49
CA GLY A 108 15.69 -2.94 -9.16
C GLY A 108 15.30 -2.05 -7.98
N ARG A 109 14.69 -0.91 -8.21
CA ARG A 109 14.17 -0.04 -7.14
C ARG A 109 12.81 -0.54 -6.65
N THR A 110 12.49 -0.27 -5.41
CA THR A 110 11.19 -0.61 -4.80
C THR A 110 10.34 0.66 -4.66
N LEU A 111 9.04 0.56 -4.97
CA LEU A 111 8.08 1.62 -4.69
C LEU A 111 7.99 1.84 -3.18
N LYS A 112 8.09 3.10 -2.76
CA LYS A 112 7.92 3.45 -1.35
C LYS A 112 6.48 3.22 -0.90
N TRP A 113 6.34 2.66 0.30
CA TRP A 113 5.05 2.55 0.97
C TRP A 113 4.47 3.94 1.31
N GLY A 114 3.15 4.05 1.34
CA GLY A 114 2.47 5.29 1.72
C GLY A 114 2.48 6.39 0.66
N LYS A 115 2.86 6.10 -0.58
CA LYS A 115 2.98 7.11 -1.65
C LYS A 115 1.99 6.96 -2.78
N LEU A 116 1.68 5.74 -3.17
CA LEU A 116 0.80 5.48 -4.30
C LEU A 116 -0.26 4.46 -3.90
N TYR A 117 -1.50 4.84 -4.10
CA TYR A 117 -2.66 4.00 -3.77
C TYR A 117 -3.51 3.76 -5.01
N ARG A 118 -4.23 2.66 -5.02
CA ARG A 118 -5.31 2.41 -5.97
C ARG A 118 -6.57 2.02 -5.23
N SER A 119 -7.72 2.41 -5.77
CA SER A 119 -9.01 2.04 -5.21
C SER A 119 -10.06 1.85 -6.32
N ARG A 120 -11.24 1.43 -5.93
CA ARG A 120 -12.45 1.65 -6.69
C ARG A 120 -12.89 3.12 -6.50
N LYS A 121 -14.16 3.43 -6.83
CA LYS A 121 -14.75 4.75 -6.60
C LYS A 121 -14.64 5.18 -5.13
N LEU A 122 -14.50 6.47 -4.91
CA LEU A 122 -14.40 7.10 -3.58
C LEU A 122 -15.65 7.95 -3.26
N SER A 123 -16.78 7.66 -3.90
CA SER A 123 -18.02 8.40 -3.75
C SER A 123 -18.87 7.97 -2.54
N SER A 124 -18.54 6.87 -1.88
CA SER A 124 -19.34 6.27 -0.82
C SER A 124 -18.58 6.07 0.49
N LEU A 125 -17.54 6.86 0.71
CA LEU A 125 -16.74 6.79 1.93
C LEU A 125 -17.58 7.17 3.15
N SER A 126 -17.46 6.42 4.26
CA SER A 126 -18.02 6.77 5.54
C SER A 126 -17.22 7.89 6.21
N GLU A 127 -17.76 8.52 7.25
CA GLU A 127 -17.05 9.54 8.02
C GLU A 127 -15.72 8.98 8.61
N LYS A 128 -15.75 7.74 9.06
CA LYS A 128 -14.57 7.04 9.55
C LYS A 128 -13.51 6.86 8.44
N ASP A 129 -13.97 6.51 7.22
CA ASP A 129 -13.09 6.41 6.05
C ASP A 129 -12.49 7.76 5.69
N HIS A 130 -13.26 8.84 5.70
CA HIS A 130 -12.77 10.20 5.44
C HIS A 130 -11.64 10.58 6.39
N GLN A 131 -11.83 10.34 7.69
CA GLN A 131 -10.81 10.62 8.70
C GLN A 131 -9.55 9.77 8.50
N TYR A 132 -9.73 8.50 8.16
CA TYR A 132 -8.60 7.60 7.88
C TYR A 132 -7.83 8.05 6.64
N VAL A 133 -8.51 8.31 5.52
CA VAL A 133 -7.90 8.78 4.26
C VAL A 133 -7.21 10.13 4.42
N LYS A 134 -7.80 11.04 5.21
CA LYS A 134 -7.16 12.33 5.56
C LYS A 134 -5.79 12.13 6.23
N ARG A 135 -5.67 11.15 7.14
CA ARG A 135 -4.40 10.82 7.81
C ARG A 135 -3.36 10.20 6.86
N LEU A 136 -3.78 9.59 5.77
CA LEU A 136 -2.86 9.10 4.74
C LEU A 136 -2.16 10.25 4.00
N GLY A 137 -2.64 11.49 4.10
CA GLY A 137 -2.02 12.68 3.52
C GLY A 137 -2.02 12.67 1.99
N LEU A 138 -3.11 12.22 1.37
CA LEU A 138 -3.23 12.23 -0.09
C LEU A 138 -3.19 13.68 -0.60
N THR A 139 -2.30 13.94 -1.56
CA THR A 139 -2.13 15.26 -2.18
C THR A 139 -2.74 15.33 -3.58
N LEU A 140 -2.99 14.18 -4.21
CA LEU A 140 -3.53 14.09 -5.56
C LEU A 140 -4.47 12.89 -5.67
N VAL A 141 -5.61 13.12 -6.31
CA VAL A 141 -6.55 12.06 -6.74
C VAL A 141 -6.67 12.11 -8.25
N CYS A 142 -6.34 11.01 -8.91
CA CYS A 142 -6.55 10.81 -10.33
C CYS A 142 -7.80 9.93 -10.54
N ASP A 143 -8.87 10.51 -11.08
CA ASP A 143 -10.09 9.76 -11.39
C ASP A 143 -10.05 9.32 -12.86
N LEU A 144 -9.96 8.01 -13.06
CA LEU A 144 -9.86 7.40 -14.39
C LEU A 144 -11.22 6.96 -14.95
N ARG A 145 -12.30 7.17 -14.19
CA ARG A 145 -13.67 6.80 -14.59
C ARG A 145 -14.16 7.66 -15.75
N GLN A 146 -15.17 7.17 -16.46
CA GLN A 146 -15.84 7.96 -17.49
C GLN A 146 -16.51 9.21 -16.88
N VAL A 147 -16.61 10.29 -17.68
CA VAL A 147 -17.20 11.57 -17.20
C VAL A 147 -18.59 11.35 -16.61
N LEU A 148 -19.43 10.56 -17.28
CA LEU A 148 -20.77 10.25 -16.79
C LEU A 148 -20.77 9.54 -15.43
N GLU A 149 -19.81 8.65 -15.18
CA GLU A 149 -19.68 7.98 -13.88
C GLU A 149 -19.22 8.95 -12.78
N GLN A 150 -18.35 9.91 -13.14
CA GLN A 150 -17.91 10.96 -12.21
C GLN A 150 -19.06 11.92 -11.84
N GLU A 151 -19.92 12.26 -12.81
CA GLU A 151 -21.08 13.12 -12.60
C GLU A 151 -22.16 12.44 -11.75
N LEU A 152 -22.45 11.15 -12.00
CA LEU A 152 -23.44 10.39 -11.23
C LEU A 152 -22.99 10.06 -9.80
N GLU A 153 -21.71 9.83 -9.61
CA GLU A 153 -21.12 9.43 -8.33
C GLU A 153 -19.82 10.23 -8.09
N PRO A 154 -19.93 11.52 -7.73
CA PRO A 154 -18.77 12.38 -7.51
C PRO A 154 -17.83 11.82 -6.44
N THR A 155 -16.53 11.94 -6.69
CA THR A 155 -15.52 11.64 -5.65
C THR A 155 -15.59 12.70 -4.57
N PHE A 156 -15.73 12.28 -3.32
CA PHE A 156 -15.74 13.16 -2.16
C PHE A 156 -14.79 12.62 -1.08
N LEU A 157 -13.83 13.43 -0.66
CA LEU A 157 -12.84 13.08 0.37
C LEU A 157 -12.98 13.90 1.66
N GLY A 158 -14.13 14.57 1.84
CA GLY A 158 -14.41 15.45 2.96
C GLY A 158 -14.09 16.91 2.66
N GLU A 159 -14.75 17.82 3.36
CA GLU A 159 -14.68 19.28 3.13
C GLU A 159 -13.29 19.86 3.40
N ASP A 160 -12.57 19.29 4.37
CA ASP A 160 -11.23 19.76 4.79
C ASP A 160 -10.07 19.04 4.06
N SER A 161 -10.34 18.27 3.01
CA SER A 161 -9.30 17.52 2.33
C SER A 161 -8.49 18.44 1.41
N ASN A 162 -7.19 18.58 1.69
CA ASN A 162 -6.27 19.38 0.89
C ASN A 162 -5.61 18.53 -0.19
N HIS A 163 -6.38 18.15 -1.23
CA HIS A 163 -5.89 17.37 -2.35
C HIS A 163 -6.25 18.02 -3.68
N ASN A 164 -5.42 17.82 -4.67
CA ASN A 164 -5.73 18.15 -6.05
C ASN A 164 -6.53 17.00 -6.69
N TYR A 165 -7.61 17.33 -7.38
CA TYR A 165 -8.40 16.36 -8.14
C TYR A 165 -8.14 16.53 -9.62
N VAL A 166 -7.82 15.45 -10.31
CA VAL A 166 -7.58 15.42 -11.76
C VAL A 166 -8.46 14.34 -12.38
N SER A 167 -9.33 14.76 -13.28
CA SER A 167 -10.13 13.86 -14.11
C SER A 167 -9.33 13.43 -15.33
N LEU A 168 -9.06 12.15 -15.47
CA LEU A 168 -8.32 11.52 -16.58
C LEU A 168 -9.12 10.32 -17.11
N PRO A 169 -10.29 10.56 -17.75
CA PRO A 169 -11.17 9.46 -18.15
C PRO A 169 -10.46 8.53 -19.15
N VAL A 170 -10.43 7.25 -18.79
CA VAL A 170 -9.93 6.19 -19.67
C VAL A 170 -11.13 5.52 -20.33
N SER A 171 -11.31 5.76 -21.62
CA SER A 171 -12.31 5.02 -22.38
C SER A 171 -11.86 3.57 -22.57
N PRO A 172 -12.66 2.58 -22.15
CA PRO A 172 -12.44 1.22 -22.60
C PRO A 172 -12.66 1.26 -24.12
N GLY A 173 -11.55 1.23 -24.88
CA GLY A 173 -11.64 1.13 -26.33
C GLY A 173 -12.54 -0.02 -26.72
N SER A 174 -13.17 0.05 -27.91
CA SER A 174 -13.82 -1.12 -28.46
C SER A 174 -12.81 -2.29 -28.46
N ARG A 175 -13.29 -3.51 -28.29
CA ARG A 175 -12.43 -4.70 -28.24
C ARG A 175 -11.46 -4.75 -29.45
N GLY A 176 -11.87 -4.21 -30.62
CA GLY A 176 -11.03 -4.05 -31.81
C GLY A 176 -9.91 -3.05 -31.62
N ASN A 177 -10.18 -1.87 -31.03
CA ASN A 177 -9.16 -0.86 -30.78
C ASN A 177 -8.15 -1.29 -29.71
N PHE A 178 -8.59 -2.06 -28.71
CA PHE A 178 -7.70 -2.63 -27.70
C PHE A 178 -6.71 -3.61 -28.33
N MET A 179 -7.21 -4.56 -29.12
CA MET A 179 -6.35 -5.54 -29.81
C MET A 179 -5.43 -4.90 -30.84
N GLU A 180 -5.89 -3.86 -31.54
CA GLU A 180 -5.06 -3.14 -32.50
C GLU A 180 -3.94 -2.36 -31.79
N ASN A 181 -4.23 -1.69 -30.67
CA ASN A 181 -3.24 -0.96 -29.88
C ASN A 181 -2.23 -1.92 -29.22
N LEU A 182 -2.67 -3.09 -28.80
CA LEU A 182 -1.80 -4.16 -28.29
C LEU A 182 -0.82 -4.62 -29.37
N HIS A 183 -1.30 -4.90 -30.58
CA HIS A 183 -0.46 -5.29 -31.73
C HIS A 183 0.51 -4.18 -32.17
N ARG A 184 0.15 -2.93 -31.97
CA ARG A 184 1.02 -1.77 -32.24
C ARG A 184 2.02 -1.49 -31.12
N GLY A 185 2.01 -2.24 -30.01
CA GLY A 185 2.87 -2.01 -28.86
C GLY A 185 2.56 -0.72 -28.08
N ILE A 186 1.39 -0.12 -28.29
CA ILE A 186 0.96 1.11 -27.59
C ILE A 186 0.48 0.79 -26.18
N ILE A 187 -0.01 -0.44 -25.97
CA ILE A 187 -0.43 -0.93 -24.65
C ILE A 187 0.49 -2.11 -24.31
N ALA A 188 1.32 -1.95 -23.29
CA ALA A 188 2.06 -3.06 -22.71
C ALA A 188 1.10 -3.85 -21.79
N VAL A 189 0.81 -5.10 -22.14
CA VAL A 189 0.22 -6.04 -21.19
C VAL A 189 1.39 -6.65 -20.44
N GLU A 190 1.54 -6.28 -19.18
CA GLU A 190 2.41 -7.06 -18.30
C GLU A 190 1.73 -8.40 -18.07
N ASP A 191 2.34 -9.45 -18.54
CA ASP A 191 1.94 -10.83 -18.25
C ASP A 191 2.00 -11.02 -16.72
N SER A 192 0.81 -11.16 -16.14
CA SER A 192 0.65 -11.60 -14.75
C SER A 192 0.82 -13.13 -14.75
N SER A 193 2.07 -13.57 -14.71
CA SER A 193 2.41 -14.98 -14.43
C SER A 193 2.62 -15.13 -12.92
#